data_3009aee35b17298f66ffa906d7f84fbe
#
_entry.id   3009aee35b17298f66ffa906d7f84fbe
#
_cell.length_a   1.000
_cell.length_b   1.000
_cell.length_c   1.000
_cell.angle_alpha   90.00
_cell.angle_beta   90.00
_cell.angle_gamma   90.00
#
_symmetry.space_group_name_H-M   'P 1'
#
loop_
_entity.id
_entity.type
_entity.pdbx_description
1 polymer ?
#
loop_
_entity_poly.entity_id
_entity_poly.type
_entity_poly.pdbx_seq_one_letter_code
_entity_poly.pdbx_strand_id
1 'polypeptide(L)'
;MINYTFCDKYTQPIYLHPSLYKSRFSQNHVGEAPTFYYENVTQFLDTTWGNPNNLTIKRCTIDFTVPETMQGPIFMFYRLTNFNQNRRQYIKSYDPGQLAGQIVDPATLNSNCGPLATNENNLIYYPCGLIANSMFNDTASDLQSVTRPSISYKFQRTNIAWPSDKQKYHPTTYSISSIVPPINWANRYPNGTYTQDYPPPDLSNMERLMIWMHVAALPDFRKLWARNDRDSLASDRWRIQIDLSIYI
;
A
#
# COMPACT_ATOMS: atom_id res chain seq x y z
N MET A 1 -2.93 17.37 2.27
CA MET A 1 -3.32 16.07 2.87
C MET A 1 -4.83 15.94 2.76
N ILE A 2 -5.31 14.79 2.28
CA ILE A 2 -6.75 14.52 2.09
C ILE A 2 -7.07 13.25 2.86
N ASN A 3 -8.14 13.30 3.67
CA ASN A 3 -8.66 12.14 4.38
C ASN A 3 -9.80 11.53 3.56
N TYR A 4 -9.62 10.30 3.08
CA TYR A 4 -10.58 9.58 2.26
C TYR A 4 -11.25 8.40 2.98
N THR A 5 -11.09 8.29 4.30
CA THR A 5 -11.64 7.19 5.12
C THR A 5 -13.14 6.95 4.90
N PHE A 6 -13.90 8.00 4.60
CA PHE A 6 -15.34 7.91 4.38
C PHE A 6 -15.74 7.94 2.89
N CYS A 7 -14.79 7.82 1.97
CA CYS A 7 -15.07 7.85 0.54
C CYS A 7 -16.07 6.76 0.14
N ASP A 8 -15.96 5.59 0.76
CA ASP A 8 -16.79 4.41 0.52
C ASP A 8 -18.27 4.56 0.88
N LYS A 9 -18.68 5.74 1.35
CA LYS A 9 -20.08 6.06 1.69
C LYS A 9 -20.80 6.87 0.61
N TYR A 10 -20.07 7.40 -0.37
CA TYR A 10 -20.62 8.35 -1.34
C TYR A 10 -20.41 7.87 -2.78
N THR A 11 -21.50 7.57 -3.47
CA THR A 11 -21.49 7.12 -4.87
C THR A 11 -21.52 8.28 -5.88
N GLN A 12 -21.72 9.51 -5.41
CA GLN A 12 -21.69 10.72 -6.21
C GLN A 12 -20.64 11.68 -5.67
N PRO A 13 -20.04 12.51 -6.53
CA PRO A 13 -19.04 13.48 -6.09
C PRO A 13 -19.59 14.43 -5.04
N ILE A 14 -18.94 14.49 -3.88
CA ILE A 14 -19.23 15.47 -2.83
C ILE A 14 -17.97 16.28 -2.51
N TYR A 15 -18.16 17.55 -2.14
CA TYR A 15 -17.08 18.38 -1.60
C TYR A 15 -16.69 17.93 -0.20
N LEU A 16 -15.39 17.85 0.03
CA LEU A 16 -14.88 17.50 1.35
C LEU A 16 -15.09 18.66 2.34
N HIS A 17 -15.56 18.30 3.54
CA HIS A 17 -15.58 19.25 4.64
C HIS A 17 -14.14 19.71 4.98
N PRO A 18 -13.90 21.00 5.35
CA PRO A 18 -12.55 21.51 5.62
C PRO A 18 -11.74 20.75 6.68
N SER A 19 -12.40 20.00 7.56
CA SER A 19 -11.72 19.13 8.54
C SER A 19 -11.07 17.89 7.91
N LEU A 20 -11.48 17.49 6.70
CA LEU A 20 -11.01 16.29 6.02
C LEU A 20 -9.84 16.56 5.08
N TYR A 21 -9.44 17.80 4.87
CA TYR A 21 -8.26 18.11 4.08
C TYR A 21 -7.46 19.26 4.66
N LYS A 22 -6.18 19.30 4.31
CA LYS A 22 -5.27 20.42 4.64
C LYS A 22 -4.37 20.66 3.43
N SER A 23 -4.33 21.91 2.97
CA SER A 23 -3.42 22.38 1.95
C SER A 23 -2.61 23.56 2.50
N ARG A 24 -1.38 23.69 2.01
CA ARG A 24 -0.52 24.86 2.31
C ARG A 24 0.34 25.11 1.09
N PHE A 25 0.18 26.27 0.51
CA PHE A 25 0.92 26.77 -0.65
C PHE A 25 1.63 28.07 -0.29
N SER A 26 2.61 28.49 -1.12
CA SER A 26 3.48 29.62 -0.83
C SER A 26 2.76 30.97 -0.83
N GLN A 27 1.75 31.09 -1.67
CA GLN A 27 0.96 32.31 -1.82
C GLN A 27 -0.48 32.00 -1.42
N ASN A 28 -0.95 32.21 -0.28
CA ASN A 28 -2.33 32.05 0.22
C ASN A 28 -3.45 31.70 -0.82
N HIS A 29 -3.08 30.93 -1.84
CA HIS A 29 -4.00 30.47 -2.87
C HIS A 29 -4.89 29.40 -2.25
N VAL A 30 -6.16 29.74 -2.08
CA VAL A 30 -7.19 28.77 -1.68
C VAL A 30 -7.72 28.15 -2.96
N GLY A 31 -7.27 26.94 -3.26
CA GLY A 31 -7.89 26.15 -4.34
C GLY A 31 -9.30 25.73 -3.96
N GLU A 32 -10.08 25.30 -4.95
CA GLU A 32 -11.38 24.68 -4.69
C GLU A 32 -11.25 23.50 -3.73
N ALA A 33 -12.28 23.30 -2.89
CA ALA A 33 -12.32 22.14 -2.00
C ALA A 33 -12.22 20.84 -2.81
N PRO A 34 -11.45 19.85 -2.34
CA PRO A 34 -11.42 18.55 -2.98
C PRO A 34 -12.79 17.89 -2.99
N THR A 35 -13.03 17.04 -3.99
CA THR A 35 -14.21 16.18 -4.04
C THR A 35 -13.80 14.73 -4.01
N PHE A 36 -14.67 13.86 -3.50
CA PHE A 36 -14.50 12.42 -3.63
C PHE A 36 -15.83 11.69 -3.85
N TYR A 37 -15.74 10.51 -4.42
CA TYR A 37 -16.80 9.51 -4.54
C TYR A 37 -16.20 8.13 -4.76
N TYR A 38 -16.99 7.07 -4.61
CA TYR A 38 -16.53 5.73 -4.94
C TYR A 38 -17.38 5.09 -6.04
N GLU A 39 -16.77 4.14 -6.70
CA GLU A 39 -17.41 3.20 -7.63
C GLU A 39 -16.95 1.78 -7.33
N ASN A 40 -17.79 0.81 -7.66
CA ASN A 40 -17.41 -0.59 -7.58
C ASN A 40 -16.71 -1.00 -8.87
N VAL A 41 -15.53 -1.61 -8.74
CA VAL A 41 -14.72 -2.06 -9.87
C VAL A 41 -14.25 -3.51 -9.69
N THR A 42 -14.04 -4.20 -10.79
CA THR A 42 -13.47 -5.55 -10.83
C THR A 42 -12.03 -5.54 -11.39
N GLN A 43 -11.64 -4.46 -12.04
CA GLN A 43 -10.29 -4.28 -12.56
C GLN A 43 -9.48 -3.41 -11.60
N PHE A 44 -8.41 -3.98 -11.04
CA PHE A 44 -7.55 -3.31 -10.07
C PHE A 44 -6.57 -2.34 -10.74
N LEU A 45 -6.17 -1.29 -10.01
CA LEU A 45 -5.09 -0.37 -10.43
C LEU A 45 -3.74 -1.09 -10.44
N ASP A 46 -3.52 -1.97 -9.47
CA ASP A 46 -2.34 -2.83 -9.43
C ASP A 46 -2.64 -4.13 -10.20
N THR A 47 -2.17 -4.19 -11.42
CA THR A 47 -2.37 -5.35 -12.29
C THR A 47 -1.39 -6.50 -12.01
N THR A 48 -0.42 -6.29 -11.13
CA THR A 48 0.62 -7.29 -10.79
C THR A 48 0.01 -8.60 -10.27
N TRP A 49 -1.08 -8.48 -9.51
CA TRP A 49 -1.73 -9.62 -8.85
C TRP A 49 -2.95 -10.16 -9.61
N GLY A 50 -3.41 -9.44 -10.63
CA GLY A 50 -4.67 -9.76 -11.30
C GLY A 50 -5.87 -9.72 -10.35
N ASN A 51 -6.95 -10.40 -10.75
CA ASN A 51 -8.14 -10.60 -9.93
C ASN A 51 -8.65 -12.06 -10.06
N PRO A 52 -7.90 -13.04 -9.54
CA PRO A 52 -8.21 -14.46 -9.76
C PRO A 52 -9.54 -14.90 -9.13
N ASN A 53 -10.03 -14.19 -8.13
CA ASN A 53 -11.25 -14.51 -7.40
C ASN A 53 -12.46 -13.66 -7.87
N ASN A 54 -12.33 -12.90 -8.95
CA ASN A 54 -13.37 -12.00 -9.46
C ASN A 54 -13.95 -11.06 -8.39
N LEU A 55 -13.08 -10.54 -7.53
CA LEU A 55 -13.47 -9.64 -6.45
C LEU A 55 -13.93 -8.31 -7.00
N THR A 56 -14.95 -7.75 -6.36
CA THR A 56 -15.38 -6.37 -6.56
C THR A 56 -14.86 -5.54 -5.40
N ILE A 57 -14.13 -4.47 -5.71
CA ILE A 57 -13.60 -3.53 -4.72
C ILE A 57 -14.18 -2.14 -4.94
N LYS A 58 -14.10 -1.31 -3.92
CA LYS A 58 -14.46 0.09 -4.01
C LYS A 58 -13.24 0.90 -4.47
N ARG A 59 -13.39 1.65 -5.55
CA ARG A 59 -12.40 2.63 -6.03
C ARG A 59 -12.83 4.02 -5.62
N CYS A 60 -12.05 4.66 -4.79
CA CYS A 60 -12.24 6.06 -4.42
C CYS A 60 -11.59 6.97 -5.46
N THR A 61 -12.38 7.84 -6.07
CA THR A 61 -11.90 8.89 -6.97
C THR A 61 -11.87 10.22 -6.21
N ILE A 62 -10.72 10.88 -6.20
CA ILE A 62 -10.49 12.15 -5.50
C ILE A 62 -10.02 13.19 -6.51
N ASP A 63 -10.74 14.29 -6.65
CA ASP A 63 -10.31 15.45 -7.41
C ASP A 63 -9.87 16.56 -6.46
N PHE A 64 -8.72 17.16 -6.74
CA PHE A 64 -8.14 18.23 -5.92
C PHE A 64 -7.39 19.24 -6.79
N THR A 65 -7.32 20.49 -6.32
CA THR A 65 -6.65 21.56 -7.04
C THR A 65 -5.23 21.78 -6.49
N VAL A 66 -4.28 21.88 -7.40
CA VAL A 66 -2.93 22.38 -7.15
C VAL A 66 -2.89 23.80 -7.72
N PRO A 67 -2.94 24.85 -6.88
CA PRO A 67 -3.16 26.23 -7.33
C PRO A 67 -1.89 26.86 -7.91
N GLU A 68 -0.71 26.35 -7.58
CA GLU A 68 0.59 26.80 -8.09
C GLU A 68 1.46 25.61 -8.49
N THR A 69 2.35 25.78 -9.46
CA THR A 69 3.26 24.72 -9.88
C THR A 69 4.20 24.35 -8.74
N MET A 70 4.18 23.07 -8.36
CA MET A 70 5.08 22.51 -7.37
C MET A 70 6.34 21.98 -8.05
N GLN A 71 7.51 22.50 -7.65
CA GLN A 71 8.79 22.00 -8.17
C GLN A 71 9.12 20.64 -7.54
N GLY A 72 9.81 19.77 -8.33
CA GLY A 72 10.32 18.50 -7.82
C GLY A 72 11.43 18.69 -6.76
N PRO A 73 11.69 17.67 -5.93
CA PRO A 73 11.03 16.36 -5.91
C PRO A 73 9.63 16.37 -5.25
N ILE A 74 8.71 15.63 -5.82
CA ILE A 74 7.34 15.45 -5.29
C ILE A 74 7.22 14.07 -4.65
N PHE A 75 6.73 14.02 -3.41
CA PHE A 75 6.54 12.79 -2.66
C PHE A 75 5.07 12.56 -2.35
N MET A 76 4.60 11.33 -2.59
CA MET A 76 3.28 10.89 -2.19
C MET A 76 3.40 9.99 -0.96
N PHE A 77 2.71 10.37 0.12
CA PHE A 77 2.65 9.60 1.36
C PHE A 77 1.21 9.19 1.64
N TYR A 78 1.02 8.01 2.19
CA TYR A 78 -0.19 7.69 2.94
C TYR A 78 0.04 7.91 4.44
N ARG A 79 -1.03 8.23 5.17
CA ARG A 79 -1.02 8.44 6.61
C ARG A 79 -2.04 7.51 7.25
N LEU A 80 -1.61 6.84 8.30
CA LEU A 80 -2.49 6.06 9.17
C LEU A 80 -2.58 6.71 10.54
N THR A 81 -3.74 6.64 11.15
CA THR A 81 -4.03 7.11 12.51
C THR A 81 -4.61 5.96 13.32
N ASN A 82 -4.37 5.94 14.63
CA ASN A 82 -4.79 4.87 15.52
C ASN A 82 -4.21 3.48 15.18
N PHE A 83 -3.11 3.41 14.45
CA PHE A 83 -2.44 2.16 14.10
C PHE A 83 -1.16 1.99 14.92
N ASN A 84 -1.19 1.10 15.91
CA ASN A 84 -0.09 0.95 16.87
C ASN A 84 0.94 -0.10 16.40
N GLN A 85 1.89 0.32 15.55
CA GLN A 85 3.03 -0.53 15.18
C GLN A 85 4.03 -0.71 16.33
N ASN A 86 4.02 0.14 17.35
CA ASN A 86 4.98 0.18 18.46
C ASN A 86 4.69 -0.83 19.58
N ARG A 87 3.71 -1.71 19.43
CA ARG A 87 3.46 -2.78 20.41
C ARG A 87 4.58 -3.82 20.37
N ARG A 88 5.10 -4.23 21.52
CA ARG A 88 6.24 -5.19 21.63
C ARG A 88 6.00 -6.48 20.82
N GLN A 89 4.80 -7.05 20.89
CA GLN A 89 4.46 -8.25 20.14
C GLN A 89 4.49 -8.02 18.62
N TYR A 90 4.00 -6.87 18.17
CA TYR A 90 3.98 -6.51 16.75
C TYR A 90 5.39 -6.29 16.20
N ILE A 91 6.23 -5.51 16.90
CA ILE A 91 7.61 -5.19 16.48
C ILE A 91 8.46 -6.46 16.28
N LYS A 92 8.24 -7.46 17.11
CA LYS A 92 9.01 -8.71 17.08
C LYS A 92 8.46 -9.73 16.09
N SER A 93 7.24 -9.52 15.56
CA SER A 93 6.53 -10.53 14.79
C SER A 93 6.92 -10.51 13.33
N TYR A 94 8.12 -10.97 13.03
CA TYR A 94 8.68 -11.22 11.68
C TYR A 94 9.92 -12.11 11.81
N ASP A 95 10.36 -12.73 10.72
CA ASP A 95 11.60 -13.51 10.67
C ASP A 95 12.57 -12.99 9.61
N PRO A 96 13.77 -12.54 10.01
CA PRO A 96 14.74 -11.97 9.05
C PRO A 96 15.34 -13.03 8.11
N GLY A 97 15.47 -14.28 8.55
CA GLY A 97 15.94 -15.38 7.69
C GLY A 97 14.95 -15.67 6.58
N GLN A 98 13.65 -15.70 6.90
CA GLN A 98 12.59 -15.88 5.91
C GLN A 98 12.55 -14.71 4.91
N LEU A 99 12.70 -13.46 5.38
CA LEU A 99 12.76 -12.29 4.51
C LEU A 99 14.00 -12.31 3.59
N ALA A 100 15.10 -12.89 4.07
CA ALA A 100 16.32 -13.13 3.28
C ALA A 100 16.22 -14.36 2.35
N GLY A 101 15.02 -14.93 2.16
CA GLY A 101 14.76 -16.03 1.25
C GLY A 101 15.13 -17.44 1.80
N GLN A 102 15.55 -17.54 3.05
CA GLN A 102 15.98 -18.80 3.65
C GLN A 102 14.77 -19.64 4.09
N ILE A 103 14.94 -20.96 4.07
CA ILE A 103 14.00 -21.88 4.72
C ILE A 103 14.31 -21.87 6.21
N VAL A 104 13.32 -21.53 7.02
CA VAL A 104 13.38 -21.48 8.48
C VAL A 104 12.42 -22.52 9.04
N ASP A 105 12.82 -23.23 10.07
CA ASP A 105 12.00 -24.28 10.67
C ASP A 105 10.76 -23.71 11.39
N PRO A 106 9.65 -24.46 11.45
CA PRO A 106 8.40 -23.98 12.05
C PRO A 106 8.52 -23.60 13.54
N ALA A 107 9.40 -24.23 14.32
CA ALA A 107 9.56 -23.90 15.74
C ALA A 107 10.19 -22.51 15.92
N THR A 108 11.20 -22.21 15.13
CA THR A 108 11.83 -20.88 15.07
C THR A 108 10.83 -19.84 14.58
N LEU A 109 10.05 -20.14 13.52
CA LEU A 109 9.02 -19.22 13.04
C LEU A 109 7.92 -18.97 14.08
N ASN A 110 7.48 -19.99 14.82
CA ASN A 110 6.52 -19.81 15.91
C ASN A 110 7.05 -18.86 17.01
N SER A 111 8.34 -18.92 17.31
CA SER A 111 8.98 -18.00 18.24
C SER A 111 9.07 -16.56 17.69
N ASN A 112 9.41 -16.40 16.42
CA ASN A 112 9.70 -15.09 15.82
C ASN A 112 8.45 -14.42 15.24
N CYS A 113 7.54 -15.20 14.64
CA CYS A 113 6.38 -14.67 13.90
C CYS A 113 5.05 -14.81 14.64
N GLY A 114 5.04 -15.51 15.80
CA GLY A 114 3.77 -15.75 16.50
C GLY A 114 2.93 -14.49 16.72
N PRO A 115 1.60 -14.59 16.54
CA PRO A 115 0.78 -15.79 16.32
C PRO A 115 0.63 -16.21 14.84
N LEU A 116 1.22 -15.52 13.89
CA LEU A 116 1.06 -15.73 12.43
C LEU A 116 2.31 -16.39 11.81
N ALA A 117 2.72 -17.53 12.34
CA ALA A 117 3.81 -18.35 11.80
C ALA A 117 3.30 -19.41 10.83
N THR A 118 2.28 -20.17 11.22
CA THR A 118 1.68 -21.26 10.45
C THR A 118 0.16 -21.20 10.53
N ASN A 119 -0.51 -21.79 9.54
CA ASN A 119 -1.96 -21.99 9.58
C ASN A 119 -2.34 -23.29 10.32
N GLU A 120 -3.65 -23.60 10.39
CA GLU A 120 -4.20 -24.81 11.03
C GLU A 120 -3.70 -26.11 10.39
N ASN A 121 -3.29 -26.08 9.12
CA ASN A 121 -2.74 -27.23 8.38
C ASN A 121 -1.21 -27.30 8.47
N ASN A 122 -0.58 -26.56 9.39
CA ASN A 122 0.88 -26.44 9.54
C ASN A 122 1.62 -25.91 8.30
N LEU A 123 0.94 -25.25 7.37
CA LEU A 123 1.57 -24.53 6.28
C LEU A 123 2.09 -23.18 6.79
N ILE A 124 3.28 -22.81 6.35
CA ILE A 124 3.98 -21.61 6.81
C ILE A 124 3.39 -20.37 6.12
N TYR A 125 3.03 -19.35 6.88
CA TYR A 125 2.75 -18.03 6.29
C TYR A 125 4.01 -17.42 5.70
N TYR A 126 3.94 -16.94 4.47
CA TYR A 126 5.05 -16.28 3.81
C TYR A 126 4.61 -14.95 3.16
N PRO A 127 5.19 -13.80 3.55
CA PRO A 127 6.04 -13.62 4.73
C PRO A 127 5.25 -13.76 6.02
N CYS A 128 5.87 -14.34 7.06
CA CYS A 128 5.19 -14.58 8.34
C CYS A 128 5.12 -13.33 9.21
N GLY A 129 4.23 -13.37 10.18
CA GLY A 129 4.13 -12.40 11.25
C GLY A 129 3.14 -11.25 11.05
N LEU A 130 2.91 -10.54 12.16
CA LEU A 130 1.91 -9.47 12.23
C LEU A 130 2.24 -8.28 11.33
N ILE A 131 3.54 -7.96 11.18
CA ILE A 131 3.95 -6.80 10.38
C ILE A 131 3.60 -7.03 8.91
N ALA A 132 3.99 -8.15 8.34
CA ALA A 132 3.70 -8.48 6.95
C ALA A 132 2.20 -8.62 6.71
N ASN A 133 1.48 -9.31 7.60
CA ASN A 133 0.05 -9.53 7.48
C ASN A 133 -0.76 -8.22 7.44
N SER A 134 -0.32 -7.20 8.16
CA SER A 134 -1.02 -5.90 8.26
C SER A 134 -0.50 -4.85 7.28
N MET A 135 0.26 -5.25 6.27
CA MET A 135 0.79 -4.31 5.27
C MET A 135 -0.34 -3.50 4.64
N PHE A 136 -0.19 -2.17 4.66
CA PHE A 136 -1.12 -1.26 3.97
C PHE A 136 -1.21 -1.59 2.49
N ASN A 137 -2.40 -1.92 2.03
CA ASN A 137 -2.64 -2.52 0.72
C ASN A 137 -3.57 -1.72 -0.20
N ASP A 138 -4.06 -0.52 0.19
CA ASP A 138 -4.67 0.39 -0.77
C ASP A 138 -3.69 0.69 -1.90
N THR A 139 -4.21 0.83 -3.11
CA THR A 139 -3.41 1.09 -4.31
C THR A 139 -3.83 2.40 -4.94
N ALA A 140 -2.89 3.30 -5.18
CA ALA A 140 -3.15 4.60 -5.79
C ALA A 140 -2.68 4.64 -7.24
N SER A 141 -3.45 5.34 -8.10
CA SER A 141 -3.07 5.65 -9.47
C SER A 141 -1.99 6.74 -9.53
N ASP A 142 -1.48 6.99 -10.72
CA ASP A 142 -0.84 8.26 -11.05
C ASP A 142 -1.89 9.39 -11.06
N LEU A 143 -1.44 10.66 -11.06
CA LEU A 143 -2.37 11.77 -11.19
C LEU A 143 -2.76 11.96 -12.65
N GLN A 144 -4.03 12.25 -12.89
CA GLN A 144 -4.54 12.61 -14.20
C GLN A 144 -5.16 14.02 -14.13
N SER A 145 -4.85 14.86 -15.11
CA SER A 145 -5.48 16.19 -15.20
C SER A 145 -6.97 16.02 -15.47
N VAL A 146 -7.80 16.70 -14.68
CA VAL A 146 -9.25 16.74 -14.88
C VAL A 146 -9.61 17.67 -16.04
N THR A 147 -8.84 18.76 -16.21
CA THR A 147 -9.07 19.77 -17.27
C THR A 147 -8.51 19.31 -18.62
N ARG A 148 -7.44 18.51 -18.60
CA ARG A 148 -6.74 18.00 -19.79
C ARG A 148 -6.49 16.49 -19.65
N PRO A 149 -7.48 15.62 -19.91
CA PRO A 149 -7.40 14.18 -19.62
C PRO A 149 -6.24 13.43 -20.31
N SER A 150 -5.63 13.98 -21.33
CA SER A 150 -4.43 13.40 -21.96
C SER A 150 -3.14 13.62 -21.16
N ILE A 151 -3.16 14.50 -20.16
CA ILE A 151 -2.01 14.82 -19.31
C ILE A 151 -2.07 14.02 -18.03
N SER A 152 -1.00 13.28 -17.75
CA SER A 152 -0.83 12.53 -16.49
C SER A 152 0.49 12.91 -15.85
N TYR A 153 0.53 12.91 -14.50
CA TYR A 153 1.74 13.05 -13.73
C TYR A 153 2.11 11.71 -13.12
N LYS A 154 3.26 11.19 -13.53
CA LYS A 154 3.71 9.84 -13.19
C LYS A 154 4.50 9.82 -11.89
N PHE A 155 4.22 8.85 -11.05
CA PHE A 155 5.01 8.55 -9.86
C PHE A 155 5.84 7.29 -10.05
N GLN A 156 7.05 7.30 -9.53
CA GLN A 156 7.91 6.12 -9.40
C GLN A 156 7.56 5.38 -8.11
N ARG A 157 7.30 4.09 -8.21
CA ARG A 157 7.02 3.18 -7.09
C ARG A 157 8.20 2.27 -6.77
N THR A 158 9.30 2.45 -7.52
CA THR A 158 10.59 1.79 -7.33
C THR A 158 11.63 2.83 -6.88
N ASN A 159 12.73 2.37 -6.27
CA ASN A 159 13.76 3.22 -5.67
C ASN A 159 13.23 4.15 -4.56
N ILE A 160 12.20 3.66 -3.83
CA ILE A 160 11.60 4.33 -2.68
C ILE A 160 12.12 3.77 -1.36
N ALA A 161 12.56 2.50 -1.31
CA ALA A 161 13.22 1.89 -0.16
C ALA A 161 14.70 2.25 -0.09
N TRP A 162 15.27 2.19 1.09
CA TRP A 162 16.70 2.43 1.29
C TRP A 162 17.52 1.29 0.65
N PRO A 163 18.70 1.60 0.05
CA PRO A 163 19.56 0.56 -0.53
C PRO A 163 19.95 -0.53 0.47
N SER A 164 20.18 -0.16 1.74
CA SER A 164 20.48 -1.10 2.83
C SER A 164 19.34 -2.06 3.15
N ASP A 165 18.09 -1.68 2.86
CA ASP A 165 16.96 -2.58 3.08
C ASP A 165 16.86 -3.59 1.94
N LYS A 166 17.04 -3.16 0.70
CA LYS A 166 17.02 -4.06 -0.46
C LYS A 166 17.97 -5.26 -0.30
N GLN A 167 19.08 -5.09 0.41
CA GLN A 167 20.04 -6.16 0.69
C GLN A 167 19.56 -7.22 1.69
N LYS A 168 18.46 -6.95 2.41
CA LYS A 168 17.91 -7.85 3.42
C LYS A 168 16.79 -8.74 2.89
N TYR A 169 16.30 -8.49 1.68
CA TYR A 169 15.15 -9.16 1.10
C TYR A 169 15.56 -9.90 -0.15
N HIS A 170 15.22 -11.19 -0.22
CA HIS A 170 15.55 -12.06 -1.34
C HIS A 170 14.34 -12.89 -1.75
N PRO A 171 14.34 -13.43 -2.99
CA PRO A 171 13.35 -14.42 -3.41
C PRO A 171 13.34 -15.62 -2.47
N THR A 172 12.17 -16.17 -2.22
CA THR A 172 12.05 -17.36 -1.36
C THR A 172 12.58 -18.61 -2.00
N THR A 173 13.18 -19.47 -1.17
CA THR A 173 13.58 -20.83 -1.53
C THR A 173 12.59 -21.90 -1.05
N TYR A 174 11.49 -21.50 -0.40
CA TYR A 174 10.43 -22.43 -0.02
C TYR A 174 9.76 -23.08 -1.22
N SER A 175 9.37 -24.35 -1.06
CA SER A 175 8.42 -24.97 -2.00
C SER A 175 7.05 -24.28 -1.88
N ILE A 176 6.40 -24.02 -3.01
CA ILE A 176 5.06 -23.42 -3.05
C ILE A 176 4.05 -24.23 -2.23
N SER A 177 4.21 -25.57 -2.19
CA SER A 177 3.33 -26.46 -1.42
C SER A 177 3.48 -26.36 0.11
N SER A 178 4.56 -25.76 0.61
CA SER A 178 4.85 -25.64 2.04
C SER A 178 4.45 -24.29 2.63
N ILE A 179 4.05 -23.34 1.81
CA ILE A 179 3.75 -21.96 2.22
C ILE A 179 2.38 -21.50 1.76
N VAL A 180 1.83 -20.54 2.50
CA VAL A 180 0.57 -19.86 2.18
C VAL A 180 0.73 -18.35 2.35
N PRO A 181 -0.08 -17.54 1.64
CA PRO A 181 -0.06 -16.09 1.85
C PRO A 181 -0.52 -15.72 3.26
N PRO A 182 -0.06 -14.59 3.81
CA PRO A 182 -0.63 -14.00 5.01
C PRO A 182 -2.15 -13.87 4.89
N ILE A 183 -2.87 -13.96 5.99
CA ILE A 183 -4.35 -13.98 6.00
C ILE A 183 -4.92 -12.79 5.22
N ASN A 184 -4.39 -11.59 5.44
CA ASN A 184 -4.88 -10.38 4.76
C ASN A 184 -4.43 -10.26 3.30
N TRP A 185 -3.56 -11.15 2.82
CA TRP A 185 -3.16 -11.21 1.42
C TRP A 185 -3.90 -12.30 0.62
N ALA A 186 -4.54 -13.22 1.34
CA ALA A 186 -5.11 -14.45 0.77
C ALA A 186 -6.05 -14.19 -0.43
N ASN A 187 -6.85 -13.13 -0.36
CA ASN A 187 -7.79 -12.80 -1.44
C ASN A 187 -7.15 -12.42 -2.78
N ARG A 188 -5.85 -12.14 -2.80
CA ARG A 188 -5.09 -11.87 -4.04
C ARG A 188 -4.72 -13.13 -4.80
N TYR A 189 -4.90 -14.30 -4.18
CA TYR A 189 -4.49 -15.59 -4.70
C TYR A 189 -5.68 -16.53 -4.86
N PRO A 190 -5.69 -17.39 -5.90
CA PRO A 190 -6.77 -18.36 -6.09
C PRO A 190 -6.95 -19.23 -4.85
N ASN A 191 -8.18 -19.29 -4.33
CA ASN A 191 -8.50 -20.05 -3.11
C ASN A 191 -7.60 -19.73 -1.90
N GLY A 192 -7.00 -18.54 -1.87
CA GLY A 192 -6.13 -18.11 -0.77
C GLY A 192 -4.79 -18.85 -0.70
N THR A 193 -4.31 -19.42 -1.80
CA THR A 193 -3.07 -20.21 -1.85
C THR A 193 -2.15 -19.76 -2.97
N TYR A 194 -0.83 -19.95 -2.78
CA TYR A 194 0.14 -19.77 -3.85
C TYR A 194 0.03 -20.92 -4.86
N THR A 195 0.22 -20.62 -6.14
CA THR A 195 0.22 -21.59 -7.24
C THR A 195 1.36 -21.28 -8.19
N GLN A 196 1.59 -22.14 -9.21
CA GLN A 196 2.57 -21.85 -10.25
C GLN A 196 2.24 -20.58 -11.06
N ASP A 197 0.95 -20.35 -11.32
CA ASP A 197 0.47 -19.16 -12.06
C ASP A 197 0.42 -17.92 -11.16
N TYR A 198 0.27 -18.12 -9.85
CA TYR A 198 0.23 -17.08 -8.82
C TYR A 198 1.26 -17.40 -7.73
N PRO A 199 2.57 -17.27 -8.04
CA PRO A 199 3.63 -17.63 -7.11
C PRO A 199 3.72 -16.69 -5.91
N PRO A 200 4.44 -17.07 -4.84
CA PRO A 200 4.77 -16.14 -3.77
C PRO A 200 5.53 -14.94 -4.33
N PRO A 201 5.34 -13.75 -3.76
CA PRO A 201 5.98 -12.54 -4.25
C PRO A 201 7.49 -12.60 -4.06
N ASP A 202 8.22 -12.04 -5.02
CA ASP A 202 9.64 -11.76 -4.85
C ASP A 202 9.82 -10.55 -3.93
N LEU A 203 10.19 -10.81 -2.69
CA LEU A 203 10.34 -9.76 -1.67
C LEU A 203 11.46 -8.76 -2.01
N SER A 204 12.44 -9.13 -2.83
CA SER A 204 13.52 -8.22 -3.26
C SER A 204 13.00 -7.05 -4.09
N ASN A 205 11.81 -7.20 -4.70
CA ASN A 205 11.15 -6.19 -5.51
C ASN A 205 10.00 -5.48 -4.77
N MET A 206 9.68 -5.89 -3.53
CA MET A 206 8.56 -5.33 -2.76
C MET A 206 8.99 -4.14 -1.90
N GLU A 207 9.43 -3.05 -2.51
CA GLU A 207 9.92 -1.88 -1.77
C GLU A 207 8.87 -1.27 -0.82
N ARG A 208 7.58 -1.36 -1.15
CA ARG A 208 6.50 -0.94 -0.25
C ARG A 208 6.44 -1.78 1.02
N LEU A 209 6.72 -3.09 0.93
CA LEU A 209 6.85 -3.95 2.11
C LEU A 209 8.06 -3.54 2.94
N MET A 210 9.21 -3.29 2.30
CA MET A 210 10.42 -2.84 3.00
C MET A 210 10.15 -1.57 3.82
N ILE A 211 9.48 -0.58 3.22
CA ILE A 211 9.06 0.66 3.91
C ILE A 211 8.08 0.36 5.04
N TRP A 212 7.14 -0.58 4.83
CA TRP A 212 6.17 -0.97 5.85
C TRP A 212 6.83 -1.61 7.06
N MET A 213 7.84 -2.45 6.84
CA MET A 213 8.58 -3.16 7.89
C MET A 213 9.35 -2.23 8.85
N HIS A 214 9.63 -0.98 8.45
CA HIS A 214 10.08 0.06 9.38
C HIS A 214 8.94 0.49 10.28
N VAL A 215 8.84 -0.11 11.47
CA VAL A 215 7.77 0.17 12.42
C VAL A 215 7.78 1.62 12.89
N ALA A 216 6.60 2.23 12.94
CA ALA A 216 6.42 3.58 13.44
C ALA A 216 6.38 3.59 14.98
N ALA A 217 7.02 4.57 15.59
CA ALA A 217 7.04 4.76 17.04
C ALA A 217 5.73 5.31 17.61
N LEU A 218 4.93 6.00 16.80
CA LEU A 218 3.68 6.63 17.21
C LEU A 218 2.49 6.05 16.41
N PRO A 219 1.28 6.07 16.97
CA PRO A 219 0.08 5.53 16.30
C PRO A 219 -0.43 6.38 15.15
N ASP A 220 0.10 7.58 14.99
CA ASP A 220 -0.16 8.49 13.87
C ASP A 220 1.14 8.67 13.09
N PHE A 221 1.21 8.10 11.90
CA PHE A 221 2.40 8.11 11.08
C PHE A 221 2.09 8.16 9.59
N ARG A 222 3.11 8.48 8.81
CA ARG A 222 3.06 8.46 7.35
C ARG A 222 4.18 7.60 6.80
N LYS A 223 3.92 6.96 5.66
CA LYS A 223 4.92 6.19 4.91
C LYS A 223 4.91 6.60 3.46
N LEU A 224 6.07 6.57 2.84
CA LEU A 224 6.24 6.91 1.43
C LEU A 224 5.52 5.86 0.57
N TRP A 225 4.66 6.33 -0.33
CA TRP A 225 3.97 5.51 -1.32
C TRP A 225 4.71 5.50 -2.65
N ALA A 226 5.08 6.70 -3.12
CA ALA A 226 5.73 6.92 -4.42
C ALA A 226 6.38 8.31 -4.45
N ARG A 227 7.22 8.55 -5.44
CA ARG A 227 7.91 9.83 -5.63
C ARG A 227 8.10 10.16 -7.10
N ASN A 228 8.30 11.43 -7.41
CA ASN A 228 8.84 11.88 -8.68
C ASN A 228 9.95 12.91 -8.38
N ASP A 229 11.17 12.59 -8.76
CA ASP A 229 12.33 13.41 -8.43
C ASP A 229 12.65 14.48 -9.47
N ARG A 230 12.04 14.40 -10.65
CA ARG A 230 12.47 15.16 -11.82
C ARG A 230 11.45 16.19 -12.25
N ASP A 231 10.18 15.80 -12.31
CA ASP A 231 9.16 16.62 -12.95
C ASP A 231 8.48 17.52 -11.93
N SER A 232 8.14 18.73 -12.35
CA SER A 232 7.25 19.61 -11.61
C SER A 232 5.79 19.20 -11.82
N LEU A 233 4.97 19.33 -10.77
CA LEU A 233 3.54 19.15 -10.83
C LEU A 233 2.90 20.50 -11.17
N ALA A 234 2.32 20.62 -12.36
CA ALA A 234 1.74 21.87 -12.83
C ALA A 234 0.51 22.27 -11.99
N SER A 235 0.27 23.59 -11.93
CA SER A 235 -1.01 24.13 -11.45
C SER A 235 -2.15 23.61 -12.32
N ASP A 236 -3.05 22.83 -11.72
CA ASP A 236 -4.20 22.22 -12.40
C ASP A 236 -5.17 21.63 -11.38
N ARG A 237 -6.33 21.14 -11.84
CA ARG A 237 -7.19 20.22 -11.10
C ARG A 237 -6.79 18.80 -11.45
N TRP A 238 -6.36 18.04 -10.43
CA TRP A 238 -5.83 16.69 -10.55
C TRP A 238 -6.78 15.67 -9.98
N ARG A 239 -6.82 14.50 -10.60
CA ARG A 239 -7.54 13.31 -10.15
C ARG A 239 -6.56 12.24 -9.71
N ILE A 240 -6.83 11.63 -8.57
CA ILE A 240 -6.22 10.38 -8.14
C ILE A 240 -7.32 9.35 -7.87
N GLN A 241 -7.08 8.12 -8.25
CA GLN A 241 -7.93 6.98 -7.93
C GLN A 241 -7.22 6.09 -6.93
N ILE A 242 -7.96 5.58 -5.96
CA ILE A 242 -7.44 4.71 -4.91
C ILE A 242 -8.34 3.50 -4.80
N ASP A 243 -7.79 2.32 -5.10
CA ASP A 243 -8.45 1.06 -4.82
C ASP A 243 -8.39 0.80 -3.32
N LEU A 244 -9.54 0.82 -2.67
CA LEU A 244 -9.66 0.61 -1.24
C LEU A 244 -9.49 -0.87 -0.93
N SER A 245 -8.63 -1.15 0.01
CA SER A 245 -8.46 -2.49 0.52
C SER A 245 -9.77 -3.04 1.11
N ILE A 246 -10.07 -4.29 0.81
CA ILE A 246 -11.27 -4.95 1.35
C ILE A 246 -11.09 -5.31 2.84
N TYR A 247 -9.82 -5.29 3.34
CA TYR A 247 -9.50 -5.74 4.69
C TYR A 247 -8.39 -4.89 5.33
N ILE A 248 -8.74 -4.09 6.27
CA ILE A 248 -7.91 -3.65 7.41
C ILE A 248 -8.73 -3.84 8.67
#